data_4d3fd41a1bddab9e42bde87e2199c1cb
#
_entry.id   4d3fd41a1bddab9e42bde87e2199c1cb
#
_cell.length_a   1.000
_cell.length_b   1.000
_cell.length_c   1.000
_cell.angle_alpha   90.00
_cell.angle_beta   90.00
_cell.angle_gamma   90.00
#
_symmetry.space_group_name_H-M   'P 1'
#
loop_
_entity.id
_entity.type
_entity.pdbx_description
1 polymer ?
#
loop_
_entity_poly.entity_id
_entity_poly.type
_entity_poly.pdbx_seq_one_letter_code
_entity_poly.pdbx_strand_id
1 'polypeptide(L)'
;MLRVTVILFLLWAAGATASPALRLGEAVRFKTVSYQQHSEIQYREFAAFHQFLRKSFPRAFAELEVETVNEYSLLMRWPGSDTSLPPVLFTAHMDVVPVEPGTEQDWQHPAFDGVVADGRIYGRGTLDDKVGVMGLLEALEELLAA
;
A
#
# COMPACT_ATOMS: atom_id res chain seq x y z
N MET A 1 52.33 -25.05 -14.38
CA MET A 1 51.59 -23.84 -14.05
C MET A 1 50.07 -24.11 -14.22
N LEU A 2 49.37 -24.31 -13.15
CA LEU A 2 47.93 -24.63 -13.14
C LEU A 2 47.13 -23.29 -13.12
N ARG A 3 46.34 -23.01 -14.17
CA ARG A 3 45.46 -21.84 -14.22
C ARG A 3 44.13 -22.22 -13.58
N VAL A 4 43.84 -21.69 -12.41
CA VAL A 4 42.55 -21.78 -11.75
C VAL A 4 41.64 -20.69 -12.33
N THR A 5 40.64 -21.12 -13.11
CA THR A 5 39.58 -20.17 -13.59
C THR A 5 38.50 -20.15 -12.54
N VAL A 6 38.41 -19.01 -11.83
CA VAL A 6 37.30 -18.73 -10.89
C VAL A 6 36.10 -18.25 -11.72
N ILE A 7 35.07 -19.06 -11.80
CA ILE A 7 33.78 -18.68 -12.39
C ILE A 7 32.94 -18.05 -11.28
N LEU A 8 32.77 -16.73 -11.32
CA LEU A 8 31.88 -16.00 -10.42
C LEU A 8 30.44 -16.16 -10.94
N PHE A 9 29.65 -16.99 -10.26
CA PHE A 9 28.20 -17.02 -10.48
C PHE A 9 27.59 -15.80 -9.79
N LEU A 10 27.26 -14.78 -10.57
CA LEU A 10 26.37 -13.70 -10.12
C LEU A 10 24.94 -14.30 -10.02
N LEU A 11 24.55 -14.71 -8.82
CA LEU A 11 23.15 -14.99 -8.49
C LEU A 11 22.37 -13.67 -8.58
N TRP A 12 21.74 -13.44 -9.70
CA TRP A 12 20.72 -12.42 -9.82
C TRP A 12 19.49 -12.90 -9.03
N ALA A 13 19.41 -12.50 -7.77
CA ALA A 13 18.19 -12.64 -7.00
C ALA A 13 17.16 -11.70 -7.65
N ALA A 14 16.36 -12.23 -8.59
CA ALA A 14 15.12 -11.59 -8.96
C ALA A 14 14.29 -11.53 -7.66
N GLY A 15 14.23 -10.34 -7.03
CA GLY A 15 13.43 -10.12 -5.86
C GLY A 15 11.98 -10.46 -6.23
N ALA A 16 11.48 -11.55 -5.65
CA ALA A 16 10.08 -11.92 -5.81
C ALA A 16 9.26 -10.73 -5.28
N THR A 17 8.63 -9.98 -6.18
CA THR A 17 7.69 -8.93 -5.77
C THR A 17 6.57 -9.59 -4.98
N ALA A 18 6.28 -9.09 -3.78
CA ALA A 18 5.18 -9.61 -2.97
C ALA A 18 3.88 -9.59 -3.79
N SER A 19 3.05 -10.62 -3.66
CA SER A 19 1.77 -10.63 -4.38
C SER A 19 0.86 -9.50 -3.88
N PRO A 20 -0.09 -9.01 -4.70
CA PRO A 20 -1.06 -7.99 -4.26
C PRO A 20 -1.76 -8.33 -2.95
N ALA A 21 -2.11 -9.60 -2.74
CA ALA A 21 -2.73 -10.07 -1.49
C ALA A 21 -1.80 -9.90 -0.28
N LEU A 22 -0.51 -10.22 -0.42
CA LEU A 22 0.46 -10.04 0.65
C LEU A 22 0.72 -8.56 0.94
N ARG A 23 0.77 -7.71 -0.11
CA ARG A 23 0.90 -6.26 0.08
C ARG A 23 -0.31 -5.67 0.78
N LEU A 24 -1.54 -6.09 0.44
CA LEU A 24 -2.73 -5.65 1.17
C LEU A 24 -2.69 -6.12 2.63
N GLY A 25 -2.29 -7.37 2.90
CA GLY A 25 -2.08 -7.86 4.26
C GLY A 25 -1.07 -7.01 5.03
N GLU A 26 0.04 -6.62 4.41
CA GLU A 26 1.02 -5.73 5.02
C GLU A 26 0.44 -4.31 5.25
N ALA A 27 -0.32 -3.78 4.30
CA ALA A 27 -1.00 -2.49 4.42
C ALA A 27 -1.96 -2.43 5.62
N VAL A 28 -2.63 -3.52 5.94
CA VAL A 28 -3.55 -3.63 7.10
C VAL A 28 -2.83 -3.44 8.43
N ARG A 29 -1.55 -3.77 8.52
CA ARG A 29 -0.76 -3.67 9.77
C ARG A 29 -0.51 -2.23 10.22
N PHE A 30 -0.59 -1.27 9.30
CA PHE A 30 -0.51 0.16 9.66
C PHE A 30 -1.83 0.60 10.30
N LYS A 31 -1.76 0.98 11.57
CA LYS A 31 -2.93 1.37 12.36
C LYS A 31 -3.31 2.83 12.06
N THR A 32 -3.69 3.11 10.84
CA THR A 32 -4.13 4.43 10.39
C THR A 32 -5.54 4.74 10.89
N VAL A 33 -5.73 4.62 12.21
CA VAL A 33 -7.05 4.80 12.84
C VAL A 33 -7.37 6.29 12.94
N SER A 34 -8.54 6.67 12.43
CA SER A 34 -9.11 8.00 12.61
C SER A 34 -10.08 8.01 13.78
N TYR A 35 -10.08 9.11 14.53
CA TYR A 35 -10.95 9.36 15.66
C TYR A 35 -11.61 10.73 15.51
N GLN A 36 -12.78 10.91 16.12
CA GLN A 36 -13.43 12.21 16.17
C GLN A 36 -12.57 13.27 16.87
N GLN A 37 -11.81 12.85 17.90
CA GLN A 37 -10.83 13.70 18.57
C GLN A 37 -9.48 13.54 17.86
N HIS A 38 -9.07 14.51 17.10
CA HIS A 38 -7.83 14.50 16.32
C HIS A 38 -6.57 14.26 17.18
N SER A 39 -6.59 14.61 18.48
CA SER A 39 -5.51 14.36 19.42
C SER A 39 -5.24 12.87 19.69
N GLU A 40 -6.18 11.99 19.38
CA GLU A 40 -6.05 10.55 19.54
C GLU A 40 -5.45 9.87 18.29
N ILE A 41 -5.40 10.58 17.16
CA ILE A 41 -4.88 10.06 15.89
C ILE A 41 -3.37 9.90 15.98
N GLN A 42 -2.89 8.72 15.68
CA GLN A 42 -1.46 8.44 15.62
C GLN A 42 -0.90 8.73 14.23
N TYR A 43 -0.65 9.96 13.92
CA TYR A 43 -0.21 10.43 12.60
C TYR A 43 1.08 9.77 12.10
N ARG A 44 1.94 9.25 12.98
CA ARG A 44 3.11 8.44 12.62
C ARG A 44 2.75 7.19 11.80
N GLU A 45 1.57 6.60 12.04
CA GLU A 45 1.09 5.42 11.30
C GLU A 45 0.77 5.78 9.84
N PHE A 46 0.23 6.98 9.61
CA PHE A 46 0.00 7.51 8.25
C PHE A 46 1.33 7.77 7.53
N ALA A 47 2.29 8.40 8.22
CA ALA A 47 3.61 8.63 7.65
C ALA A 47 4.34 7.31 7.31
N ALA A 48 4.26 6.30 8.18
CA ALA A 48 4.80 4.98 7.94
C ALA A 48 4.10 4.28 6.77
N PHE A 49 2.77 4.41 6.66
CA PHE A 49 2.00 3.88 5.55
C PHE A 49 2.40 4.53 4.22
N HIS A 50 2.61 5.86 4.17
CA HIS A 50 3.14 6.54 2.98
C HIS A 50 4.50 5.98 2.54
N GLN A 51 5.40 5.71 3.49
CA GLN A 51 6.70 5.12 3.17
C GLN A 51 6.54 3.71 2.60
N PHE A 52 5.64 2.92 3.17
CA PHE A 52 5.30 1.60 2.66
C PHE A 52 4.77 1.67 1.22
N LEU A 53 3.83 2.58 0.92
CA LEU A 53 3.28 2.77 -0.42
C LEU A 53 4.38 3.15 -1.43
N ARG A 54 5.25 4.11 -1.08
CA ARG A 54 6.39 4.51 -1.94
C ARG A 54 7.34 3.35 -2.25
N LYS A 55 7.60 2.50 -1.26
CA LYS A 55 8.44 1.32 -1.42
C LYS A 55 7.78 0.24 -2.27
N SER A 56 6.47 0.05 -2.11
CA SER A 56 5.72 -1.00 -2.78
C SER A 56 5.38 -0.69 -4.24
N PHE A 57 5.25 0.60 -4.58
CA PHE A 57 4.82 1.10 -5.88
C PHE A 57 5.80 2.16 -6.45
N PRO A 58 7.06 1.79 -6.66
CA PRO A 58 8.11 2.76 -7.00
C PRO A 58 7.88 3.48 -8.33
N ARG A 59 7.26 2.83 -9.33
CA ARG A 59 6.95 3.47 -10.61
C ARG A 59 5.86 4.53 -10.45
N ALA A 60 4.76 4.19 -9.78
CA ALA A 60 3.68 5.13 -9.54
C ALA A 60 4.20 6.40 -8.85
N PHE A 61 5.09 6.26 -7.86
CA PHE A 61 5.66 7.41 -7.16
C PHE A 61 6.80 8.13 -7.90
N ALA A 62 7.39 7.51 -8.92
CA ALA A 62 8.45 8.13 -9.73
C ALA A 62 7.88 8.84 -10.98
N GLU A 63 6.82 8.33 -11.57
CA GLU A 63 6.32 8.76 -12.87
C GLU A 63 5.06 9.63 -12.77
N LEU A 64 4.28 9.53 -11.69
CA LEU A 64 3.14 10.41 -11.45
C LEU A 64 3.58 11.67 -10.71
N GLU A 65 2.82 12.74 -10.91
CA GLU A 65 2.94 13.94 -10.08
C GLU A 65 2.25 13.67 -8.75
N VAL A 66 3.03 13.62 -7.66
CA VAL A 66 2.55 13.28 -6.31
C VAL A 66 2.60 14.48 -5.41
N GLU A 67 1.46 14.91 -4.91
CA GLU A 67 1.31 15.98 -3.93
C GLU A 67 0.76 15.40 -2.62
N THR A 68 1.24 15.91 -1.49
CA THR A 68 0.67 15.61 -0.18
C THR A 68 -0.17 16.80 0.27
N VAL A 69 -1.47 16.56 0.42
CA VAL A 69 -2.45 17.58 0.83
C VAL A 69 -2.75 17.39 2.32
N ASN A 70 -2.72 18.49 3.08
CA ASN A 70 -2.95 18.48 4.53
C ASN A 70 -2.13 17.40 5.26
N GLU A 71 -0.85 17.25 4.86
CA GLU A 71 0.16 16.35 5.43
C GLU A 71 -0.09 14.84 5.23
N TYR A 72 -1.34 14.39 5.08
CA TYR A 72 -1.67 12.95 5.10
C TYR A 72 -2.49 12.45 3.91
N SER A 73 -3.08 13.32 3.09
CA SER A 73 -3.78 12.90 1.86
C SER A 73 -2.83 12.93 0.68
N LEU A 74 -2.85 11.89 -0.16
CA LEU A 74 -2.05 11.82 -1.37
C LEU A 74 -2.92 12.17 -2.58
N LEU A 75 -2.50 13.17 -3.34
CA LEU A 75 -3.04 13.46 -4.67
C LEU A 75 -2.01 13.04 -5.70
N MET A 76 -2.40 12.11 -6.57
CA MET A 76 -1.53 11.58 -7.62
C MET A 76 -2.15 11.93 -8.98
N ARG A 77 -1.37 12.58 -9.86
CA ARG A 77 -1.83 12.96 -11.18
C ARG A 77 -1.00 12.28 -12.25
N TRP A 78 -1.68 11.56 -13.12
CA TRP A 78 -1.11 11.01 -14.36
C TRP A 78 -1.58 11.85 -15.54
N PRO A 79 -0.73 12.71 -16.12
CA PRO A 79 -1.11 13.52 -17.26
C PRO A 79 -1.48 12.64 -18.46
N GLY A 80 -2.66 12.90 -19.05
CA GLY A 80 -3.07 12.24 -20.29
C GLY A 80 -2.32 12.79 -21.51
N SER A 81 -2.34 12.03 -22.59
CA SER A 81 -1.77 12.46 -23.90
C SER A 81 -2.58 13.57 -24.56
N ASP A 82 -3.89 13.63 -24.28
CA ASP A 82 -4.79 14.70 -24.74
C ASP A 82 -5.30 15.52 -23.54
N THR A 83 -4.70 16.67 -23.34
CA THR A 83 -5.05 17.59 -22.25
C THR A 83 -6.34 18.37 -22.47
N SER A 84 -6.99 18.26 -23.63
CA SER A 84 -8.30 18.86 -23.89
C SER A 84 -9.46 18.06 -23.28
N LEU A 85 -9.22 16.80 -22.94
CA LEU A 85 -10.20 15.94 -22.31
C LEU A 85 -10.29 16.21 -20.81
N PRO A 86 -11.50 16.12 -20.21
CA PRO A 86 -11.65 16.25 -18.77
C PRO A 86 -10.96 15.08 -18.04
N PRO A 87 -10.41 15.34 -16.84
CA PRO A 87 -9.78 14.28 -16.04
C PRO A 87 -10.82 13.30 -15.49
N VAL A 88 -10.37 12.07 -15.27
CA VAL A 88 -11.12 11.07 -14.48
C VAL A 88 -10.52 11.03 -13.08
N LEU A 89 -11.36 11.06 -12.07
CA LEU A 89 -10.97 11.00 -10.65
C LEU A 89 -11.31 9.63 -10.07
N PHE A 90 -10.31 8.98 -9.49
CA PHE A 90 -10.48 7.80 -8.64
C PHE A 90 -10.18 8.20 -7.19
N THR A 91 -10.96 7.70 -6.25
CA THR A 91 -10.78 8.00 -4.82
C THR A 91 -10.80 6.73 -3.99
N ALA A 92 -9.99 6.70 -2.95
CA ALA A 92 -9.97 5.71 -1.91
C ALA A 92 -9.45 6.38 -0.62
N HIS A 93 -9.66 5.76 0.56
CA HIS A 93 -9.15 6.35 1.79
C HIS A 93 -8.22 5.40 2.55
N MET A 94 -7.25 5.98 3.25
CA MET A 94 -6.19 5.27 3.96
C MET A 94 -6.52 5.01 5.42
N ASP A 95 -7.40 5.82 6.00
CA ASP A 95 -7.79 5.68 7.38
C ASP A 95 -8.80 4.56 7.59
N VAL A 96 -8.91 4.14 8.83
CA VAL A 96 -9.85 3.10 9.26
C VAL A 96 -10.48 3.49 10.58
N VAL A 97 -11.68 2.99 10.85
CA VAL A 97 -12.31 3.14 12.17
C VAL A 97 -11.63 2.24 13.20
N PRO A 98 -11.67 2.59 14.50
CA PRO A 98 -11.13 1.75 15.56
C PRO A 98 -11.86 0.39 15.65
N VAL A 99 -11.22 -0.55 16.33
CA VAL A 99 -11.92 -1.75 16.83
C VAL A 99 -12.80 -1.31 17.99
N GLU A 100 -14.04 -1.76 18.01
CA GLU A 100 -14.95 -1.46 19.12
C GLU A 100 -14.44 -2.10 20.41
N PRO A 101 -14.25 -1.31 21.47
CA PRO A 101 -13.73 -1.83 22.73
C PRO A 101 -14.57 -3.00 23.27
N GLY A 102 -13.89 -4.09 23.65
CA GLY A 102 -14.53 -5.32 24.18
C GLY A 102 -14.95 -6.32 23.11
N THR A 103 -14.72 -6.03 21.81
CA THR A 103 -15.00 -6.95 20.69
C THR A 103 -13.74 -7.61 20.11
N GLU A 104 -12.58 -7.41 20.73
CA GLU A 104 -11.29 -7.89 20.22
C GLU A 104 -11.27 -9.43 20.09
N GLN A 105 -12.01 -10.12 20.95
CA GLN A 105 -12.12 -11.58 20.95
C GLN A 105 -13.07 -12.13 19.89
N ASP A 106 -13.90 -11.29 19.29
CA ASP A 106 -14.84 -11.69 18.23
C ASP A 106 -14.14 -11.78 16.86
N TRP A 107 -12.90 -11.27 16.77
CA TRP A 107 -12.12 -11.34 15.54
C TRP A 107 -11.48 -12.72 15.38
N GLN A 108 -11.65 -13.34 14.22
CA GLN A 108 -11.02 -14.63 13.89
C GLN A 108 -9.47 -14.54 13.91
N HIS A 109 -8.93 -13.38 13.52
CA HIS A 109 -7.52 -13.01 13.61
C HIS A 109 -7.46 -11.57 14.16
N PRO A 110 -6.39 -11.18 14.88
CA PRO A 110 -6.27 -9.80 15.36
C PRO A 110 -6.46 -8.78 14.24
N ALA A 111 -7.23 -7.73 14.51
CA ALA A 111 -7.73 -6.79 13.51
C ALA A 111 -6.65 -6.11 12.65
N PHE A 112 -5.43 -6.00 13.15
CA PHE A 112 -4.31 -5.35 12.45
C PHE A 112 -3.15 -6.30 12.10
N ASP A 113 -3.35 -7.61 12.13
CA ASP A 113 -2.30 -8.57 11.77
C ASP A 113 -2.17 -8.78 10.25
N GLY A 114 -3.23 -8.44 9.49
CA GLY A 114 -3.23 -8.57 8.03
C GLY A 114 -2.97 -10.01 7.57
N VAL A 115 -3.60 -10.97 8.22
CA VAL A 115 -3.40 -12.39 7.94
C VAL A 115 -3.96 -12.74 6.57
N VAL A 116 -3.15 -13.41 5.75
CA VAL A 116 -3.57 -13.97 4.46
C VAL A 116 -3.65 -15.49 4.61
N ALA A 117 -4.85 -16.03 4.65
CA ALA A 117 -5.11 -17.45 4.85
C ALA A 117 -6.42 -17.87 4.16
N ASP A 118 -6.53 -19.13 3.76
CA ASP A 118 -7.74 -19.73 3.19
C ASP A 118 -8.37 -18.92 2.03
N GLY A 119 -7.53 -18.30 1.20
CA GLY A 119 -7.95 -17.47 0.07
C GLY A 119 -8.57 -16.13 0.47
N ARG A 120 -8.36 -15.68 1.70
CA ARG A 120 -8.90 -14.43 2.28
C ARG A 120 -7.79 -13.59 2.91
N ILE A 121 -8.07 -12.31 3.05
CA ILE A 121 -7.22 -11.35 3.77
C ILE A 121 -8.06 -10.84 4.94
N TYR A 122 -7.56 -11.06 6.16
CA TYR A 122 -8.25 -10.72 7.39
C TYR A 122 -7.68 -9.45 7.99
N GLY A 123 -8.56 -8.51 8.36
CA GLY A 123 -8.17 -7.38 9.17
C GLY A 123 -9.02 -6.12 8.94
N ARG A 124 -8.85 -5.13 9.80
CA ARG A 124 -9.51 -3.84 9.74
C ARG A 124 -8.99 -3.05 8.52
N GLY A 125 -9.91 -2.61 7.66
CA GLY A 125 -9.59 -1.86 6.45
C GLY A 125 -9.35 -2.72 5.20
N THR A 126 -9.48 -4.06 5.28
CA THR A 126 -9.37 -4.93 4.10
C THR A 126 -10.46 -4.66 3.06
N LEU A 127 -11.65 -4.22 3.47
CA LEU A 127 -12.76 -3.89 2.57
C LEU A 127 -13.04 -2.39 2.53
N ASP A 128 -12.82 -1.66 3.63
CA ASP A 128 -13.12 -0.24 3.79
C ASP A 128 -11.92 0.48 4.42
N ASP A 129 -10.98 1.12 3.62
CA ASP A 129 -10.95 1.04 2.15
C ASP A 129 -9.50 0.85 1.65
N LYS A 130 -8.64 0.18 2.45
CA LYS A 130 -7.26 -0.08 2.00
C LYS A 130 -7.18 -0.92 0.73
N VAL A 131 -8.21 -1.77 0.44
CA VAL A 131 -8.28 -2.48 -0.82
C VAL A 131 -8.40 -1.52 -2.00
N GLY A 132 -9.14 -0.43 -1.86
CA GLY A 132 -9.25 0.62 -2.87
C GLY A 132 -7.89 1.29 -3.12
N VAL A 133 -7.22 1.72 -2.05
CA VAL A 133 -5.87 2.32 -2.14
C VAL A 133 -4.89 1.39 -2.82
N MET A 134 -4.80 0.15 -2.34
CA MET A 134 -3.85 -0.84 -2.88
C MET A 134 -4.20 -1.22 -4.31
N GLY A 135 -5.48 -1.46 -4.62
CA GLY A 135 -5.93 -1.86 -5.96
C GLY A 135 -5.65 -0.78 -7.01
N LEU A 136 -5.86 0.49 -6.69
CA LEU A 136 -5.52 1.60 -7.58
C LEU A 136 -4.01 1.66 -7.84
N LEU A 137 -3.18 1.52 -6.81
CA LEU A 137 -1.73 1.55 -6.96
C LEU A 137 -1.18 0.31 -7.67
N GLU A 138 -1.74 -0.89 -7.44
CA GLU A 138 -1.40 -2.10 -8.22
C GLU A 138 -1.67 -1.90 -9.71
N ALA A 139 -2.86 -1.38 -10.06
CA ALA A 139 -3.23 -1.12 -11.45
C ALA A 139 -2.29 -0.08 -12.09
N LEU A 140 -1.96 1.00 -11.38
CA LEU A 140 -1.02 2.02 -11.85
C LEU A 140 0.38 1.43 -12.08
N GLU A 141 0.90 0.65 -11.13
CA GLU A 141 2.22 0.04 -11.22
C GLU A 141 2.34 -0.92 -12.41
N GLU A 142 1.26 -1.68 -12.71
CA GLU A 142 1.18 -2.56 -13.89
C GLU A 142 1.10 -1.76 -15.19
N LEU A 143 0.25 -0.74 -15.26
CA LEU A 143 0.09 0.09 -16.46
C LEU A 143 1.37 0.84 -16.81
N LEU A 144 2.11 1.32 -15.81
CA LEU A 144 3.39 1.99 -16.00
C LEU A 144 4.54 1.02 -16.35
N ALA A 145 4.33 -0.28 -16.17
CA ALA A 145 5.30 -1.30 -16.55
C ALA A 145 5.15 -1.78 -18.00
N ALA A 146 3.99 -1.50 -18.65
CA ALA A 146 3.64 -1.98 -19.99
C ALA A 146 4.21 -1.09 -21.07
#